data_d940adc191bfffe8e6d830339d3b8821
#
_entry.id   d940adc191bfffe8e6d830339d3b8821
#
_cell.length_a   1.000
_cell.length_b   1.000
_cell.length_c   1.000
_cell.angle_alpha   90.00
_cell.angle_beta   90.00
_cell.angle_gamma   90.00
#
_symmetry.space_group_name_H-M   'P 1'
#
loop_
_entity.id
_entity.type
_entity.pdbx_description
1 polymer ?
#
loop_
_entity_poly.entity_id
_entity_poly.type
_entity_poly.pdbx_seq_one_letter_code
_entity_poly.pdbx_strand_id
1 'polypeptide(L)'
;QLQTLGEVMENTLGISKSQADSDRALYYSRGFQIDNYMVDGIPTYFESRWNLGDALSDMALFERVEVVRGATGLMTGTGNPSAAINMVRKHATSREFKGDVSAEYGSWNKERYVADLQSPLTEDGKIRARIVGGYQNNDSWLDRYNSEKTFFSSIVDADLGDLTTLSAGYEYQRIDVNSPTWGGLPRWNTDGSSNSYDRARSTAPDWAYNDKEINKVFMTLKQRFADTWQATLNATHSEVEFDSKMMYVDAYVNKADGMLVGPYSNYGPG
;
A
#
# COMPACT_ATOMS: atom_id res chain seq x y z
N GLN A 1 -13.40 4.90 7.80
CA GLN A 1 -12.74 3.64 7.44
C GLN A 1 -11.28 3.90 7.12
N LEU A 2 -10.35 3.03 7.56
CA LEU A 2 -8.94 3.13 7.21
C LEU A 2 -8.77 2.79 5.72
N GLN A 3 -8.04 3.62 5.00
CA GLN A 3 -7.98 3.56 3.53
C GLN A 3 -6.66 3.02 3.00
N THR A 4 -5.61 3.17 3.78
CA THR A 4 -4.27 2.69 3.43
C THR A 4 -3.73 1.73 4.47
N LEU A 5 -2.81 0.85 4.08
CA LEU A 5 -2.10 0.02 5.03
C LEU A 5 -1.33 0.87 6.05
N GLY A 6 -0.80 2.02 5.63
CA GLY A 6 -0.15 2.99 6.51
C GLY A 6 -1.06 3.43 7.66
N GLU A 7 -2.30 3.82 7.37
CA GLU A 7 -3.29 4.18 8.38
C GLU A 7 -3.63 3.02 9.32
N VAL A 8 -3.72 1.80 8.79
CA VAL A 8 -3.93 0.60 9.61
C VAL A 8 -2.79 0.41 10.60
N MET A 9 -1.54 0.52 10.12
CA MET A 9 -0.36 0.36 10.94
C MET A 9 -0.24 1.44 12.03
N GLU A 10 -0.52 2.69 11.70
CA GLU A 10 -0.49 3.81 12.63
C GLU A 10 -1.55 3.68 13.74
N ASN A 11 -2.69 3.07 13.44
CA ASN A 11 -3.76 2.82 14.40
C ASN A 11 -3.64 1.48 15.14
N THR A 12 -2.59 0.71 14.88
CA THR A 12 -2.35 -0.58 15.54
C THR A 12 -1.46 -0.40 16.77
N LEU A 13 -1.96 -0.82 17.94
CA LEU A 13 -1.21 -0.73 19.20
C LEU A 13 0.12 -1.51 19.13
N GLY A 14 1.20 -0.88 19.57
CA GLY A 14 2.53 -1.48 19.61
C GLY A 14 3.26 -1.49 18.27
N ILE A 15 2.77 -0.73 17.30
CA ILE A 15 3.49 -0.38 16.08
C ILE A 15 3.86 1.10 16.14
N SER A 16 5.08 1.41 15.76
CA SER A 16 5.58 2.78 15.59
C SER A 16 5.96 3.02 14.15
N LYS A 17 5.75 4.25 13.68
CA LYS A 17 6.08 4.71 12.33
C LYS A 17 7.31 5.60 12.35
N SER A 18 8.17 5.42 11.39
CA SER A 18 9.25 6.36 11.05
C SER A 18 9.02 6.86 9.63
N GLN A 19 8.63 8.11 9.48
CA GLN A 19 8.42 8.75 8.18
C GLN A 19 9.77 9.18 7.62
N ALA A 20 10.10 8.75 6.40
CA ALA A 20 11.33 9.14 5.71
C ALA A 20 11.11 10.38 4.83
N ASP A 21 9.97 10.45 4.15
CA ASP A 21 9.57 11.56 3.27
C ASP A 21 8.06 11.55 3.04
N SER A 22 7.56 12.21 1.98
CA SER A 22 6.11 12.30 1.74
C SER A 22 5.41 10.95 1.62
N ASP A 23 6.07 9.95 1.02
CA ASP A 23 5.44 8.70 0.60
C ASP A 23 6.04 7.46 1.27
N ARG A 24 7.24 7.55 1.85
CA ARG A 24 7.91 6.41 2.45
C ARG A 24 7.87 6.43 3.97
N ALA A 25 7.36 5.35 4.53
CA ALA A 25 7.36 5.11 5.96
C ALA A 25 7.86 3.70 6.28
N LEU A 26 8.59 3.59 7.39
CA LEU A 26 9.01 2.34 7.97
C LEU A 26 8.21 2.08 9.25
N TYR A 27 7.80 0.84 9.43
CA TYR A 27 7.02 0.44 10.60
C TYR A 27 7.85 -0.49 11.48
N TYR A 28 7.73 -0.30 12.79
CA TYR A 28 8.49 -1.04 13.79
C TYR A 28 7.58 -1.61 14.85
N SER A 29 7.89 -2.80 15.31
CA SER A 29 7.29 -3.41 16.49
C SER A 29 8.38 -3.95 17.39
N ARG A 30 8.34 -3.63 18.68
CA ARG A 30 9.34 -4.06 19.68
C ARG A 30 10.79 -3.67 19.32
N GLY A 31 10.98 -2.56 18.59
CA GLY A 31 12.30 -2.10 18.14
C GLY A 31 12.82 -2.74 16.85
N PHE A 32 12.10 -3.71 16.27
CA PHE A 32 12.44 -4.35 15.01
C PHE A 32 11.57 -3.83 13.88
N GLN A 33 12.17 -3.60 12.71
CA GLN A 33 11.42 -3.22 11.51
C GLN A 33 10.50 -4.37 11.10
N ILE A 34 9.27 -4.04 10.69
CA ILE A 34 8.32 -5.00 10.14
C ILE A 34 8.67 -5.22 8.68
N ASP A 35 8.98 -6.46 8.33
CA ASP A 35 9.34 -6.91 6.97
C ASP A 35 8.54 -8.14 6.52
N ASN A 36 7.71 -8.70 7.40
CA ASN A 36 6.87 -9.85 7.12
C ASN A 36 5.47 -9.42 6.69
N TYR A 37 5.25 -9.33 5.38
CA TYR A 37 3.96 -9.03 4.79
C TYR A 37 3.43 -10.23 4.03
N MET A 38 2.13 -10.46 4.14
CA MET A 38 1.42 -11.57 3.52
C MET A 38 0.11 -11.08 2.88
N VAL A 39 -0.29 -11.73 1.84
CA VAL A 39 -1.64 -11.63 1.26
C VAL A 39 -2.25 -13.02 1.24
N ASP A 40 -3.39 -13.19 1.89
CA ASP A 40 -4.07 -14.49 2.08
C ASP A 40 -3.16 -15.58 2.69
N GLY A 41 -2.27 -15.17 3.60
CA GLY A 41 -1.29 -16.05 4.25
C GLY A 41 -0.07 -16.39 3.39
N ILE A 42 0.07 -15.82 2.19
CA ILE A 42 1.22 -16.03 1.31
C ILE A 42 2.21 -14.88 1.51
N PRO A 43 3.48 -15.18 1.84
CA PRO A 43 4.50 -14.15 1.93
C PRO A 43 4.59 -13.35 0.64
N THR A 44 4.54 -12.03 0.78
CA THR A 44 4.60 -11.08 -0.32
C THR A 44 5.82 -10.19 -0.13
N TYR A 45 6.58 -10.01 -1.20
CA TYR A 45 7.70 -9.08 -1.17
C TYR A 45 7.18 -7.64 -1.02
N PHE A 46 7.72 -6.97 0.00
CA PHE A 46 7.35 -5.62 0.35
C PHE A 46 8.61 -4.80 0.58
N GLU A 47 8.94 -3.95 -0.38
CA GLU A 47 10.09 -3.07 -0.29
C GLU A 47 9.64 -1.66 0.16
N SER A 48 9.71 -1.44 1.46
CA SER A 48 9.30 -0.16 2.06
C SER A 48 10.34 0.95 1.91
N ARG A 49 11.58 0.60 1.61
CA ARG A 49 12.70 1.54 1.64
C ARG A 49 12.89 2.29 0.32
N TRP A 50 12.82 1.58 -0.78
CA TRP A 50 13.10 2.12 -2.11
C TRP A 50 11.88 2.12 -3.01
N ASN A 51 11.08 1.08 -2.90
CA ASN A 51 9.84 0.90 -3.64
C ASN A 51 8.69 0.77 -2.67
N LEU A 52 7.62 1.44 -2.94
CA LEU A 52 6.44 1.38 -2.07
C LEU A 52 5.57 0.14 -2.34
N GLY A 53 6.01 -0.82 -3.14
CA GLY A 53 5.42 -2.13 -3.34
C GLY A 53 3.91 -2.21 -3.04
N ASP A 54 3.49 -3.27 -2.37
CA ASP A 54 2.11 -3.45 -1.89
C ASP A 54 1.71 -2.54 -0.72
N ALA A 55 2.65 -1.71 -0.17
CA ALA A 55 2.35 -0.75 0.89
C ALA A 55 1.26 0.23 0.52
N LEU A 56 1.10 0.48 -0.75
CA LEU A 56 0.11 1.41 -1.28
C LEU A 56 -1.19 0.72 -1.66
N SER A 57 -1.33 -0.58 -1.42
CA SER A 57 -2.58 -1.29 -1.66
C SER A 57 -3.73 -0.62 -0.91
N ASP A 58 -4.79 -0.35 -1.65
CA ASP A 58 -5.97 0.27 -1.09
C ASP A 58 -6.73 -0.72 -0.21
N MET A 59 -7.10 -0.29 1.00
CA MET A 59 -7.79 -1.17 1.95
C MET A 59 -9.22 -1.52 1.50
N ALA A 60 -9.78 -0.83 0.51
CA ALA A 60 -11.05 -1.23 -0.08
C ALA A 60 -11.00 -2.60 -0.77
N LEU A 61 -9.83 -3.08 -1.17
CA LEU A 61 -9.62 -4.39 -1.80
C LEU A 61 -9.59 -5.54 -0.80
N PHE A 62 -9.43 -5.24 0.49
CA PHE A 62 -9.26 -6.22 1.54
C PHE A 62 -10.45 -6.25 2.49
N GLU A 63 -10.76 -7.43 2.98
CA GLU A 63 -11.80 -7.65 4.00
C GLU A 63 -11.31 -7.23 5.38
N ARG A 64 -10.04 -7.56 5.69
CA ARG A 64 -9.39 -7.23 6.95
C ARG A 64 -7.87 -7.29 6.83
N VAL A 65 -7.21 -6.68 7.80
CA VAL A 65 -5.78 -6.80 8.05
C VAL A 65 -5.56 -7.46 9.40
N GLU A 66 -4.78 -8.52 9.43
CA GLU A 66 -4.41 -9.27 10.62
C GLU A 66 -2.97 -8.92 11.00
N VAL A 67 -2.76 -8.54 12.26
CA VAL A 67 -1.44 -8.18 12.77
C VAL A 67 -1.05 -9.14 13.88
N VAL A 68 -0.05 -9.98 13.61
CA VAL A 68 0.50 -10.92 14.59
C VAL A 68 1.85 -10.42 15.06
N ARG A 69 1.95 -10.06 16.34
CA ARG A 69 3.16 -9.49 16.93
C ARG A 69 4.00 -10.55 17.62
N GLY A 70 5.32 -10.49 17.44
CA GLY A 70 6.28 -11.36 18.10
C GLY A 70 6.96 -12.34 17.17
N ALA A 71 7.31 -13.52 17.68
CA ALA A 71 8.00 -14.56 16.92
C ALA A 71 7.05 -15.18 15.88
N THR A 72 7.07 -14.64 14.68
CA THR A 72 6.21 -15.04 13.56
C THR A 72 6.78 -16.17 12.73
N GLY A 73 7.96 -16.69 13.08
CA GLY A 73 8.67 -17.74 12.33
C GLY A 73 7.88 -19.02 12.08
N LEU A 74 6.91 -19.35 12.95
CA LEU A 74 5.99 -20.48 12.70
C LEU A 74 5.02 -20.20 11.53
N MET A 75 4.73 -18.94 11.24
CA MET A 75 3.81 -18.54 10.17
C MET A 75 4.57 -18.24 8.86
N THR A 76 5.76 -17.68 8.96
CA THR A 76 6.51 -17.15 7.81
C THR A 76 7.76 -17.95 7.49
N GLY A 77 8.12 -18.93 8.33
CA GLY A 77 9.34 -19.75 8.21
C GLY A 77 10.62 -19.00 8.57
N THR A 78 10.70 -17.73 8.22
CA THR A 78 11.83 -16.82 8.51
C THR A 78 11.28 -15.46 8.92
N GLY A 79 12.09 -14.64 9.56
CA GLY A 79 11.71 -13.27 9.91
C GLY A 79 12.25 -12.86 11.27
N ASN A 80 12.19 -11.57 11.53
CA ASN A 80 12.57 -10.98 12.81
C ASN A 80 11.41 -11.02 13.82
N PRO A 81 11.64 -10.78 15.12
CA PRO A 81 10.60 -10.84 16.15
C PRO A 81 9.72 -9.56 16.22
N SER A 82 9.49 -8.91 15.09
CA SER A 82 8.66 -7.70 15.00
C SER A 82 7.16 -8.01 14.98
N ALA A 83 6.62 -8.15 13.81
CA ALA A 83 5.25 -8.53 13.52
C ALA A 83 5.15 -9.15 12.13
N ALA A 84 4.07 -9.91 11.87
CA ALA A 84 3.63 -10.29 10.54
C ALA A 84 2.29 -9.59 10.24
N ILE A 85 2.16 -9.06 9.05
CA ILE A 85 0.98 -8.35 8.56
C ILE A 85 0.36 -9.22 7.46
N ASN A 86 -0.88 -9.65 7.65
CA ASN A 86 -1.61 -10.43 6.67
C ASN A 86 -2.82 -9.64 6.18
N MET A 87 -2.85 -9.33 4.90
CA MET A 87 -3.98 -8.69 4.23
C MET A 87 -4.86 -9.77 3.61
N VAL A 88 -6.11 -9.87 4.06
CA VAL A 88 -7.07 -10.87 3.57
C VAL A 88 -7.95 -10.23 2.52
N ARG A 89 -7.91 -10.73 1.28
CA ARG A 89 -8.71 -10.21 0.17
C ARG A 89 -10.20 -10.38 0.40
N LYS A 90 -10.96 -9.50 -0.19
CA LYS A 90 -12.41 -9.64 -0.30
C LYS A 90 -12.76 -10.78 -1.25
N HIS A 91 -13.66 -11.66 -0.83
CA HIS A 91 -14.19 -12.78 -1.61
C HIS A 91 -15.66 -12.54 -2.01
N ALA A 92 -16.11 -13.21 -3.05
CA ALA A 92 -17.50 -13.24 -3.47
C ALA A 92 -18.27 -14.28 -2.64
N THR A 93 -18.86 -13.83 -1.54
CA THR A 93 -19.53 -14.72 -0.56
C THR A 93 -21.06 -14.70 -0.65
N SER A 94 -21.63 -13.66 -1.26
CA SER A 94 -23.09 -13.50 -1.30
C SER A 94 -23.74 -14.35 -2.38
N ARG A 95 -24.83 -15.01 -2.02
CA ARG A 95 -25.73 -15.73 -2.94
C ARG A 95 -26.84 -14.85 -3.53
N GLU A 96 -26.83 -13.57 -3.20
CA GLU A 96 -27.73 -12.55 -3.71
C GLU A 96 -26.90 -11.36 -4.20
N PHE A 97 -27.46 -10.57 -5.10
CA PHE A 97 -26.81 -9.31 -5.48
C PHE A 97 -26.69 -8.40 -4.26
N LYS A 98 -25.48 -7.92 -4.00
CA LYS A 98 -25.18 -6.89 -3.00
C LYS A 98 -24.27 -5.85 -3.59
N GLY A 99 -24.48 -4.61 -3.20
CA GLY A 99 -23.65 -3.50 -3.64
C GLY A 99 -23.56 -2.41 -2.59
N ASP A 100 -22.39 -1.83 -2.52
CA ASP A 100 -22.09 -0.63 -1.73
C ASP A 100 -21.39 0.38 -2.62
N VAL A 101 -21.82 1.63 -2.56
CA VAL A 101 -21.19 2.75 -3.27
C VAL A 101 -20.97 3.87 -2.27
N SER A 102 -19.76 4.37 -2.18
CA SER A 102 -19.41 5.47 -1.30
C SER A 102 -18.75 6.62 -2.05
N ALA A 103 -19.01 7.84 -1.58
CA ALA A 103 -18.33 9.05 -2.00
C ALA A 103 -17.88 9.81 -0.76
N GLU A 104 -16.64 10.26 -0.74
CA GLU A 104 -16.04 10.98 0.37
C GLU A 104 -15.36 12.24 -0.14
N TYR A 105 -15.58 13.35 0.57
CA TYR A 105 -14.91 14.62 0.35
C TYR A 105 -14.26 15.06 1.66
N GLY A 106 -13.04 15.57 1.59
CA GLY A 106 -12.27 15.91 2.77
C GLY A 106 -11.34 17.11 2.60
N SER A 107 -10.55 17.36 3.63
CA SER A 107 -9.49 18.37 3.60
C SER A 107 -8.47 18.07 2.50
N TRP A 108 -7.73 19.08 2.05
CA TRP A 108 -6.73 18.96 1.00
C TRP A 108 -7.31 18.50 -0.34
N ASN A 109 -8.47 19.03 -0.69
CA ASN A 109 -9.20 18.71 -1.93
C ASN A 109 -9.42 17.20 -2.12
N LYS A 110 -9.45 16.44 -1.00
CA LYS A 110 -9.64 15.00 -1.08
C LYS A 110 -11.01 14.67 -1.62
N GLU A 111 -11.03 13.89 -2.67
CA GLU A 111 -12.21 13.21 -3.19
C GLU A 111 -11.92 11.72 -3.37
N ARG A 112 -12.88 10.90 -3.00
CA ARG A 112 -12.77 9.45 -3.09
C ARG A 112 -14.11 8.83 -3.43
N TYR A 113 -14.10 7.92 -4.39
CA TYR A 113 -15.28 7.17 -4.84
C TYR A 113 -14.93 5.69 -4.84
N VAL A 114 -15.79 4.86 -4.26
CA VAL A 114 -15.59 3.41 -4.21
C VAL A 114 -16.91 2.72 -4.50
N ALA A 115 -16.86 1.69 -5.34
CA ALA A 115 -17.96 0.76 -5.57
C ALA A 115 -17.50 -0.66 -5.26
N ASP A 116 -18.32 -1.42 -4.54
CA ASP A 116 -18.09 -2.80 -4.14
C ASP A 116 -19.37 -3.61 -4.43
N LEU A 117 -19.33 -4.43 -5.47
CA LEU A 117 -20.48 -5.14 -6.00
C LEU A 117 -20.20 -6.64 -6.00
N GLN A 118 -21.15 -7.44 -5.56
CA GLN A 118 -21.07 -8.89 -5.64
C GLN A 118 -22.40 -9.51 -6.05
N SER A 119 -22.31 -10.61 -6.80
CA SER A 119 -23.48 -11.32 -7.32
C SER A 119 -23.18 -12.80 -7.52
N PRO A 120 -24.17 -13.71 -7.31
CA PRO A 120 -24.08 -15.04 -7.87
C PRO A 120 -24.10 -14.97 -9.40
N LEU A 121 -23.32 -15.84 -10.03
CA LEU A 121 -23.32 -16.04 -11.49
C LEU A 121 -24.13 -17.26 -11.91
N THR A 122 -24.47 -18.13 -10.95
CA THR A 122 -25.32 -19.31 -11.15
C THR A 122 -26.54 -19.27 -10.22
N GLU A 123 -27.64 -19.87 -10.62
CA GLU A 123 -28.90 -19.90 -9.85
C GLU A 123 -28.73 -20.56 -8.47
N ASP A 124 -27.88 -21.59 -8.38
CA ASP A 124 -27.57 -22.29 -7.13
C ASP A 124 -26.57 -21.52 -6.23
N GLY A 125 -26.05 -20.40 -6.71
CA GLY A 125 -25.10 -19.56 -6.00
C GLY A 125 -23.75 -20.22 -5.76
N LYS A 126 -23.40 -21.26 -6.51
CA LYS A 126 -22.10 -21.93 -6.37
C LYS A 126 -20.96 -21.16 -7.03
N ILE A 127 -21.24 -20.42 -8.09
CA ILE A 127 -20.27 -19.52 -8.72
C ILE A 127 -20.73 -18.09 -8.42
N ARG A 128 -19.83 -17.32 -7.85
CA ARG A 128 -20.09 -15.94 -7.40
C ARG A 128 -18.95 -15.04 -7.88
N ALA A 129 -19.28 -13.80 -8.17
CA ALA A 129 -18.29 -12.77 -8.52
C ALA A 129 -18.40 -11.57 -7.58
N ARG A 130 -17.28 -10.92 -7.34
CA ARG A 130 -17.19 -9.62 -6.68
C ARG A 130 -16.26 -8.71 -7.47
N ILE A 131 -16.66 -7.46 -7.59
CA ILE A 131 -15.88 -6.40 -8.22
C ILE A 131 -15.79 -5.25 -7.22
N VAL A 132 -14.57 -4.78 -7.00
CA VAL A 132 -14.30 -3.58 -6.21
C VAL A 132 -13.52 -2.62 -7.08
N GLY A 133 -13.94 -1.39 -7.15
CA GLY A 133 -13.22 -0.36 -7.88
C GLY A 133 -13.35 0.99 -7.22
N GLY A 134 -12.36 1.84 -7.42
CA GLY A 134 -12.40 3.18 -6.87
C GLY A 134 -11.34 4.11 -7.45
N TYR A 135 -11.57 5.36 -7.13
CA TYR A 135 -10.74 6.49 -7.49
C TYR A 135 -10.56 7.39 -6.27
N GLN A 136 -9.38 7.92 -6.10
CA GLN A 136 -9.07 8.92 -5.09
C GLN A 136 -8.13 9.96 -5.67
N ASN A 137 -8.39 11.23 -5.39
CA ASN A 137 -7.47 12.33 -5.62
C ASN A 137 -7.37 13.17 -4.34
N ASN A 138 -6.17 13.58 -3.97
CA ASN A 138 -5.98 14.47 -2.83
C ASN A 138 -4.66 15.24 -2.93
N ASP A 139 -4.70 16.46 -2.44
CA ASP A 139 -3.51 17.23 -2.12
C ASP A 139 -2.97 16.85 -0.73
N SER A 140 -1.94 17.54 -0.27
CA SER A 140 -1.33 17.39 1.04
C SER A 140 -1.09 18.77 1.68
N TRP A 141 -0.68 18.77 2.94
CA TRP A 141 -0.15 19.96 3.60
C TRP A 141 1.21 20.41 3.03
N LEU A 142 1.85 19.57 2.21
CA LEU A 142 3.08 19.93 1.49
C LEU A 142 2.74 20.72 0.22
N ASP A 143 3.51 21.78 -0.03
CA ASP A 143 3.39 22.56 -1.26
C ASP A 143 3.56 21.68 -2.50
N ARG A 144 2.69 21.84 -3.48
CA ARG A 144 2.70 21.16 -4.80
C ARG A 144 2.42 19.65 -4.79
N TYR A 145 2.35 19.03 -3.62
CA TYR A 145 2.07 17.60 -3.55
C TYR A 145 0.62 17.30 -3.93
N ASN A 146 0.45 16.36 -4.83
CA ASN A 146 -0.85 15.77 -5.18
C ASN A 146 -0.68 14.27 -5.41
N SER A 147 -1.65 13.48 -5.01
CA SER A 147 -1.70 12.04 -5.25
C SER A 147 -3.02 11.63 -5.83
N GLU A 148 -2.96 10.95 -6.97
CA GLU A 148 -4.11 10.34 -7.64
C GLU A 148 -3.97 8.82 -7.60
N LYS A 149 -5.06 8.12 -7.26
CA LYS A 149 -5.10 6.66 -7.17
C LYS A 149 -6.34 6.12 -7.86
N THR A 150 -6.12 5.17 -8.75
CA THR A 150 -7.18 4.33 -9.32
C THR A 150 -6.92 2.88 -8.95
N PHE A 151 -7.94 2.15 -8.53
CA PHE A 151 -7.81 0.74 -8.21
C PHE A 151 -9.03 -0.04 -8.66
N PHE A 152 -8.79 -1.31 -8.97
CA PHE A 152 -9.80 -2.25 -9.40
C PHE A 152 -9.43 -3.66 -8.96
N SER A 153 -10.40 -4.44 -8.52
CA SER A 153 -10.24 -5.88 -8.28
C SER A 153 -11.48 -6.62 -8.73
N SER A 154 -11.28 -7.77 -9.33
CA SER A 154 -12.35 -8.72 -9.63
C SER A 154 -11.95 -10.09 -9.13
N ILE A 155 -12.90 -10.81 -8.53
CA ILE A 155 -12.70 -12.17 -8.06
C ILE A 155 -13.92 -13.01 -8.39
N VAL A 156 -13.68 -14.25 -8.79
CA VAL A 156 -14.69 -15.30 -8.94
C VAL A 156 -14.38 -16.40 -7.94
N ASP A 157 -15.36 -16.73 -7.15
CA ASP A 157 -15.34 -17.86 -6.20
C ASP A 157 -16.29 -18.92 -6.67
N ALA A 158 -15.82 -20.16 -6.80
CA ALA A 158 -16.57 -21.31 -7.28
C ALA A 158 -16.49 -22.47 -6.28
N ASP A 159 -17.65 -22.97 -5.87
CA ASP A 159 -17.81 -24.21 -5.11
C ASP A 159 -17.93 -25.37 -6.10
N LEU A 160 -16.81 -26.08 -6.36
CA LEU A 160 -16.73 -27.21 -7.29
C LEU A 160 -17.13 -28.52 -6.60
N GLY A 161 -18.30 -28.52 -5.95
CA GLY A 161 -18.79 -29.58 -5.07
C GLY A 161 -18.56 -29.27 -3.58
N ASP A 162 -18.76 -30.27 -2.72
CA ASP A 162 -18.76 -30.07 -1.25
C ASP A 162 -17.35 -29.96 -0.65
N LEU A 163 -16.34 -30.37 -1.39
CA LEU A 163 -14.98 -30.50 -0.88
C LEU A 163 -13.96 -29.61 -1.59
N THR A 164 -14.34 -28.99 -2.71
CA THR A 164 -13.42 -28.23 -3.55
C THR A 164 -13.93 -26.81 -3.75
N THR A 165 -13.10 -25.82 -3.44
CA THR A 165 -13.37 -24.42 -3.78
C THR A 165 -12.23 -23.84 -4.61
N LEU A 166 -12.59 -23.07 -5.63
CA LEU A 166 -11.66 -22.37 -6.48
C LEU A 166 -11.94 -20.86 -6.40
N SER A 167 -10.93 -20.07 -6.16
CA SER A 167 -10.98 -18.61 -6.25
C SER A 167 -9.97 -18.15 -7.29
N ALA A 168 -10.35 -17.27 -8.20
CA ALA A 168 -9.44 -16.67 -9.16
C ALA A 168 -9.78 -15.20 -9.34
N GLY A 169 -8.78 -14.35 -9.51
CA GLY A 169 -9.03 -12.92 -9.62
C GLY A 169 -7.88 -12.13 -10.22
N TYR A 170 -8.20 -10.87 -10.45
CA TYR A 170 -7.30 -9.86 -10.98
C TYR A 170 -7.38 -8.60 -10.13
N GLU A 171 -6.25 -7.97 -9.89
CA GLU A 171 -6.11 -6.71 -9.16
C GLU A 171 -5.25 -5.76 -9.98
N TYR A 172 -5.74 -4.54 -10.13
CA TYR A 172 -5.07 -3.42 -10.77
C TYR A 172 -5.03 -2.23 -9.83
N GLN A 173 -3.88 -1.56 -9.76
CA GLN A 173 -3.77 -0.28 -9.07
C GLN A 173 -2.80 0.62 -9.84
N ARG A 174 -3.19 1.88 -9.97
CA ARG A 174 -2.34 2.96 -10.47
C ARG A 174 -2.31 4.09 -9.47
N ILE A 175 -1.11 4.58 -9.18
CA ILE A 175 -0.87 5.65 -8.23
C ILE A 175 0.09 6.62 -8.88
N ASP A 176 -0.40 7.81 -9.16
CA ASP A 176 0.36 8.90 -9.75
C ASP A 176 0.59 9.96 -8.65
N VAL A 177 1.85 10.29 -8.36
CA VAL A 177 2.21 11.27 -7.33
C VAL A 177 3.01 12.39 -7.94
N ASN A 178 2.49 13.60 -7.83
CA ASN A 178 3.14 14.83 -8.25
C ASN A 178 3.90 15.49 -7.09
N SER A 179 5.08 15.98 -7.37
CA SER A 179 5.96 16.67 -6.42
C SER A 179 6.20 15.89 -5.11
N PRO A 180 6.48 14.56 -5.16
CA PRO A 180 6.87 13.80 -3.98
C PRO A 180 8.22 14.28 -3.47
N THR A 181 8.41 14.29 -2.15
CA THR A 181 9.72 14.56 -1.58
C THR A 181 10.57 13.30 -1.56
N TRP A 182 11.87 13.45 -1.78
CA TRP A 182 12.86 12.40 -1.59
C TRP A 182 13.86 12.86 -0.52
N GLY A 183 13.54 12.57 0.74
CA GLY A 183 14.27 13.10 1.89
C GLY A 183 13.67 14.41 2.41
N GLY A 184 14.40 15.07 3.30
CA GLY A 184 13.95 16.25 4.03
C GLY A 184 14.61 17.56 3.59
N LEU A 185 14.19 18.65 4.21
CA LEU A 185 14.80 19.97 4.08
C LEU A 185 16.15 20.04 4.82
N PRO A 186 17.14 20.76 4.28
CA PRO A 186 18.43 20.97 4.95
C PRO A 186 18.25 21.61 6.34
N ARG A 187 18.63 20.88 7.37
CA ARG A 187 18.43 21.32 8.76
C ARG A 187 19.42 22.40 9.20
N TRP A 188 20.63 22.40 8.63
CA TRP A 188 21.72 23.19 9.13
C TRP A 188 22.23 24.22 8.11
N ASN A 189 22.58 25.38 8.60
CA ASN A 189 23.34 26.35 7.85
C ASN A 189 24.85 26.02 7.88
N THR A 190 25.60 26.63 6.98
CA THR A 190 27.07 26.49 6.93
C THR A 190 27.79 27.03 8.18
N ASP A 191 27.17 27.92 8.94
CA ASP A 191 27.66 28.45 10.21
C ASP A 191 27.31 27.57 11.43
N GLY A 192 26.65 26.41 11.22
CA GLY A 192 26.24 25.51 12.28
C GLY A 192 24.90 25.88 12.96
N SER A 193 24.26 26.97 12.58
CA SER A 193 22.92 27.30 13.07
C SER A 193 21.85 26.46 12.39
N SER A 194 20.73 26.24 13.08
CA SER A 194 19.59 25.47 12.51
C SER A 194 18.71 26.34 11.62
N ASN A 195 18.16 25.73 10.57
CA ASN A 195 17.13 26.33 9.75
C ASN A 195 15.73 26.08 10.34
N SER A 196 14.84 27.00 10.05
CA SER A 196 13.40 26.88 10.30
C SER A 196 12.66 27.13 9.01
N TYR A 197 11.70 26.26 8.72
CA TYR A 197 10.90 26.33 7.49
C TYR A 197 9.43 26.35 7.85
N ASP A 198 8.63 26.94 6.99
CA ASP A 198 7.17 26.78 7.05
C ASP A 198 6.82 25.30 6.89
N ARG A 199 5.76 24.89 7.58
CA ARG A 199 5.31 23.48 7.57
C ARG A 199 5.01 22.95 6.17
N ALA A 200 4.47 23.79 5.30
CA ALA A 200 4.12 23.43 3.93
C ALA A 200 5.33 23.33 2.99
N ARG A 201 6.50 23.83 3.42
CA ARG A 201 7.68 23.88 2.57
C ARG A 201 8.12 22.49 2.12
N SER A 202 8.21 22.29 0.80
CA SER A 202 8.65 21.04 0.16
C SER A 202 10.01 21.21 -0.53
N THR A 203 10.83 20.16 -0.50
CA THR A 203 12.04 20.04 -1.33
C THR A 203 11.73 19.65 -2.76
N ALA A 204 10.56 19.08 -3.01
CA ALA A 204 10.19 18.57 -4.32
C ALA A 204 9.99 19.73 -5.32
N PRO A 205 10.64 19.70 -6.48
CA PRO A 205 10.31 20.61 -7.57
C PRO A 205 8.99 20.23 -8.24
N ASP A 206 8.44 21.13 -9.04
CA ASP A 206 7.19 20.94 -9.77
C ASP A 206 7.26 19.87 -10.90
N TRP A 207 8.44 19.55 -11.36
CA TRP A 207 8.68 18.51 -12.34
C TRP A 207 8.88 17.10 -11.73
N ALA A 208 8.91 16.99 -10.40
CA ALA A 208 9.09 15.70 -9.73
C ALA A 208 7.80 14.89 -9.75
N TYR A 209 7.93 13.59 -10.00
CA TYR A 209 6.83 12.65 -9.96
C TYR A 209 7.29 11.25 -9.53
N ASN A 210 6.32 10.42 -9.11
CA ASN A 210 6.57 9.02 -8.77
C ASN A 210 5.29 8.22 -9.05
N ASP A 211 5.25 7.64 -10.24
CA ASP A 211 4.09 6.92 -10.75
C ASP A 211 4.31 5.42 -10.63
N LYS A 212 3.26 4.70 -10.30
CA LYS A 212 3.29 3.25 -10.10
C LYS A 212 2.07 2.58 -10.69
N GLU A 213 2.30 1.45 -11.31
CA GLU A 213 1.25 0.58 -11.78
C GLU A 213 1.48 -0.85 -11.26
N ILE A 214 0.45 -1.46 -10.73
CA ILE A 214 0.49 -2.79 -10.12
C ILE A 214 -0.59 -3.64 -10.78
N ASN A 215 -0.16 -4.74 -11.38
CA ASN A 215 -1.01 -5.75 -11.99
C ASN A 215 -0.80 -7.09 -11.27
N LYS A 216 -1.88 -7.73 -10.81
CA LYS A 216 -1.80 -9.04 -10.16
C LYS A 216 -2.88 -9.97 -10.68
N VAL A 217 -2.49 -11.19 -10.99
CA VAL A 217 -3.40 -12.31 -11.23
C VAL A 217 -3.16 -13.32 -10.12
N PHE A 218 -4.21 -13.81 -9.52
CA PHE A 218 -4.12 -14.79 -8.44
C PHE A 218 -5.15 -15.88 -8.54
N MET A 219 -4.82 -17.05 -7.99
CA MET A 219 -5.68 -18.22 -7.92
C MET A 219 -5.43 -18.97 -6.61
N THR A 220 -6.49 -19.44 -6.01
CA THR A 220 -6.46 -20.31 -4.82
C THR A 220 -7.38 -21.51 -5.04
N LEU A 221 -6.84 -22.70 -4.97
CA LEU A 221 -7.58 -23.96 -4.95
C LEU A 221 -7.50 -24.57 -3.56
N LYS A 222 -8.65 -24.81 -2.93
CA LYS A 222 -8.76 -25.51 -1.65
C LYS A 222 -9.47 -26.83 -1.87
N GLN A 223 -8.82 -27.92 -1.42
CA GLN A 223 -9.36 -29.28 -1.51
C GLN A 223 -9.38 -29.93 -0.12
N ARG A 224 -10.55 -30.29 0.36
CA ARG A 224 -10.71 -31.20 1.51
C ARG A 224 -10.68 -32.65 1.03
N PHE A 225 -9.93 -33.47 1.72
CA PHE A 225 -9.84 -34.92 1.45
C PHE A 225 -10.58 -35.73 2.51
N ALA A 226 -10.68 -35.19 3.73
CA ALA A 226 -11.37 -35.77 4.87
C ALA A 226 -11.72 -34.67 5.86
N ASP A 227 -12.38 -35.00 6.95
CA ASP A 227 -12.80 -34.03 7.97
C ASP A 227 -11.62 -33.26 8.60
N THR A 228 -10.43 -33.85 8.58
CA THR A 228 -9.21 -33.30 9.22
C THR A 228 -8.11 -32.91 8.23
N TRP A 229 -8.25 -33.20 6.94
CA TRP A 229 -7.23 -32.94 5.93
C TRP A 229 -7.70 -31.99 4.85
N GLN A 230 -6.95 -30.91 4.67
CA GLN A 230 -7.14 -29.93 3.59
C GLN A 230 -5.82 -29.62 2.92
N ALA A 231 -5.80 -29.55 1.61
CA ALA A 231 -4.72 -28.95 0.83
C ALA A 231 -5.16 -27.60 0.28
N THR A 232 -4.24 -26.65 0.25
CA THR A 232 -4.44 -25.34 -0.38
C THR A 232 -3.29 -25.09 -1.35
N LEU A 233 -3.64 -24.87 -2.62
CA LEU A 233 -2.71 -24.44 -3.65
C LEU A 233 -2.97 -22.97 -3.97
N ASN A 234 -1.94 -22.14 -3.87
CA ASN A 234 -2.00 -20.74 -4.23
C ASN A 234 -1.02 -20.44 -5.35
N ALA A 235 -1.44 -19.64 -6.30
CA ALA A 235 -0.60 -19.09 -7.35
C ALA A 235 -0.89 -17.59 -7.50
N THR A 236 0.18 -16.78 -7.57
CA THR A 236 0.07 -15.34 -7.79
C THR A 236 1.18 -14.92 -8.75
N HIS A 237 0.80 -14.15 -9.76
CA HIS A 237 1.72 -13.42 -10.61
C HIS A 237 1.49 -11.93 -10.37
N SER A 238 2.55 -11.20 -10.05
CA SER A 238 2.50 -9.76 -9.78
C SER A 238 3.53 -9.06 -10.63
N GLU A 239 3.11 -8.02 -11.32
CA GLU A 239 3.96 -7.11 -12.07
C GLU A 239 3.79 -5.71 -11.48
N VAL A 240 4.91 -5.06 -11.22
CA VAL A 240 4.96 -3.70 -10.67
C VAL A 240 5.84 -2.89 -11.59
N GLU A 241 5.28 -1.89 -12.20
CA GLU A 241 5.99 -0.89 -12.98
C GLU A 241 6.03 0.43 -12.21
N PHE A 242 7.14 1.13 -12.29
CA PHE A 242 7.23 2.49 -11.75
C PHE A 242 8.08 3.36 -12.66
N ASP A 243 7.62 4.59 -12.82
CA ASP A 243 8.35 5.66 -13.47
C ASP A 243 8.48 6.81 -12.46
N SER A 244 9.69 7.27 -12.23
CA SER A 244 9.91 8.29 -11.22
C SER A 244 11.02 9.26 -11.61
N LYS A 245 10.79 10.52 -11.26
CA LYS A 245 11.78 11.59 -11.39
C LYS A 245 11.73 12.42 -10.12
N MET A 246 12.74 12.29 -9.29
CA MET A 246 12.75 12.88 -7.96
C MET A 246 14.06 13.64 -7.71
N MET A 247 14.05 14.55 -6.76
CA MET A 247 15.23 15.30 -6.34
C MET A 247 15.55 15.00 -4.89
N TYR A 248 16.80 14.66 -4.64
CA TYR A 248 17.35 14.53 -3.30
C TYR A 248 18.23 15.74 -2.98
N VAL A 249 18.11 16.27 -1.77
CA VAL A 249 18.95 17.38 -1.28
C VAL A 249 19.69 16.94 -0.04
N ASP A 250 21.01 16.88 -0.13
CA ASP A 250 21.93 16.69 1.00
C ASP A 250 22.93 17.83 1.01
N ALA A 251 22.60 18.89 1.74
CA ALA A 251 23.36 20.13 1.72
C ALA A 251 23.16 20.92 3.01
N TYR A 252 24.06 21.86 3.22
CA TYR A 252 23.91 22.99 4.15
C TYR A 252 23.35 24.20 3.40
N VAL A 253 22.73 25.11 4.12
CA VAL A 253 22.29 26.39 3.53
C VAL A 253 23.32 27.46 3.90
N ASN A 254 23.80 28.19 2.92
CA ASN A 254 24.57 29.40 3.19
C ASN A 254 23.59 30.53 3.58
N LYS A 255 23.69 30.99 4.82
CA LYS A 255 22.75 31.95 5.38
C LYS A 255 22.84 33.34 4.74
N ALA A 256 24.00 33.67 4.11
CA ALA A 256 24.19 34.97 3.50
C ALA A 256 23.42 35.15 2.17
N ASP A 257 23.29 34.09 1.40
CA ASP A 257 22.68 34.12 0.06
C ASP A 257 21.60 33.05 -0.16
N GLY A 258 21.39 32.17 0.83
CA GLY A 258 20.43 31.08 0.74
C GLY A 258 20.84 29.93 -0.19
N MET A 259 22.05 29.93 -0.71
CA MET A 259 22.51 28.87 -1.61
C MET A 259 22.80 27.56 -0.88
N LEU A 260 22.58 26.47 -1.57
CA LEU A 260 22.89 25.13 -1.07
C LEU A 260 24.40 24.85 -1.24
N VAL A 261 25.04 24.39 -0.18
CA VAL A 261 26.47 24.06 -0.13
C VAL A 261 26.64 22.64 0.38
N GLY A 262 27.17 21.75 -0.44
CA GLY A 262 27.42 20.36 -0.05
C GLY A 262 27.83 19.48 -1.23
N PRO A 263 28.35 18.27 -0.94
CA PRO A 263 28.87 17.37 -1.96
C PRO A 263 27.77 16.78 -2.87
N TYR A 264 26.51 16.86 -2.46
CA TYR A 264 25.39 16.19 -3.15
C TYR A 264 24.19 17.15 -3.32
N SER A 265 24.40 18.28 -3.98
CA SER A 265 23.34 19.27 -4.13
C SER A 265 22.34 18.97 -5.25
N ASN A 266 22.63 18.04 -6.17
CA ASN A 266 21.74 17.69 -7.28
C ASN A 266 21.96 16.25 -7.72
N TYR A 267 20.96 15.41 -7.56
CA TYR A 267 20.83 14.19 -8.34
C TYR A 267 19.62 14.32 -9.24
N GLY A 268 19.91 14.38 -10.53
CA GLY A 268 18.91 14.14 -11.54
C GLY A 268 18.55 12.65 -11.61
N PRO A 269 17.55 12.32 -12.39
CA PRO A 269 17.07 10.95 -12.55
C PRO A 269 18.17 10.02 -13.05
N GLY A 270 18.22 8.83 -12.48
CA GLY A 270 18.90 7.68 -13.09
C GLY A 270 18.09 7.17 -14.25
#